data_3aad486c3da8d36728ee81fabc1e4329
#
_entry.id   3aad486c3da8d36728ee81fabc1e4329
#
_cell.length_a   1.000
_cell.length_b   1.000
_cell.length_c   1.000
_cell.angle_alpha   90.00
_cell.angle_beta   90.00
_cell.angle_gamma   90.00
#
_symmetry.space_group_name_H-M   'P 1'
#
loop_
_entity.id
_entity.type
_entity.pdbx_description
1 polymer ?
#
loop_
_entity_poly.entity_id
_entity_poly.type
_entity_poly.pdbx_seq_one_letter_code
_entity_poly.pdbx_strand_id
1 'polypeptide(L)'
;APQFVGGLCQDGSGFLYLCSGDKVYRCDQKGVLTVYSEGTYDEPMIAPNYPVFDENGGLYVSDSGGWGDDNGKIFKILPGGETQLWSDTPKEFPNGLCISPDGSYLYVVVSLNSPRVERIPIDPEGSAGIRELVVEIPNSVPDGLAFDSEGNLYISCYRPDSIFRFNDDQGLETVVHDYEGTMMAAPTNIAFCGDRLNDLLSSNLGRWHITRYDIDACGHPLNYPIVE
;
A
#
# COMPACT_ATOMS: atom_id res chain seq x y z
N ALA A 1 21.72 -3.58 -7.45
CA ALA A 1 20.89 -2.96 -6.42
C ALA A 1 19.68 -2.32 -7.10
N PRO A 2 18.51 -2.37 -6.49
CA PRO A 2 17.34 -1.72 -7.03
C PRO A 2 17.61 -0.21 -7.18
N GLN A 3 17.19 0.34 -8.32
CA GLN A 3 17.41 1.78 -8.61
C GLN A 3 16.31 2.65 -8.02
N PHE A 4 15.10 2.11 -7.92
CA PHE A 4 13.91 2.75 -7.35
C PHE A 4 13.19 1.72 -6.49
N VAL A 5 12.78 2.14 -5.31
CA VAL A 5 11.96 1.33 -4.40
C VAL A 5 10.58 1.98 -4.34
N GLY A 6 9.55 1.25 -4.69
CA GLY A 6 8.16 1.65 -4.55
C GLY A 6 7.74 1.59 -3.08
N GLY A 7 6.96 0.60 -2.70
CA GLY A 7 6.59 0.33 -1.33
C GLY A 7 7.56 -0.61 -0.62
N LEU A 8 7.48 -0.60 0.70
CA LEU A 8 8.21 -1.53 1.56
C LEU A 8 7.38 -1.91 2.79
N CYS A 9 7.59 -3.10 3.31
CA CYS A 9 7.11 -3.52 4.62
C CYS A 9 8.19 -4.31 5.36
N GLN A 10 7.94 -4.64 6.62
CA GLN A 10 8.87 -5.34 7.50
C GLN A 10 8.17 -6.54 8.14
N ASP A 11 8.89 -7.65 8.34
CA ASP A 11 8.43 -8.77 9.15
C ASP A 11 8.84 -8.62 10.62
N GLY A 12 8.34 -9.51 11.48
CA GLY A 12 8.65 -9.54 12.91
C GLY A 12 10.09 -9.92 13.25
N SER A 13 10.85 -10.47 12.28
CA SER A 13 12.28 -10.78 12.40
C SER A 13 13.18 -9.62 11.96
N GLY A 14 12.59 -8.52 11.46
CA GLY A 14 13.30 -7.33 11.02
C GLY A 14 13.84 -7.40 9.60
N PHE A 15 13.38 -8.33 8.77
CA PHE A 15 13.64 -8.29 7.34
C PHE A 15 12.72 -7.29 6.65
N LEU A 16 13.25 -6.55 5.68
CA LEU A 16 12.47 -5.66 4.82
C LEU A 16 12.09 -6.37 3.51
N TYR A 17 10.88 -6.14 3.06
CA TYR A 17 10.40 -6.59 1.75
C TYR A 17 10.15 -5.35 0.88
N LEU A 18 10.81 -5.31 -0.27
CA LEU A 18 10.94 -4.11 -1.12
C LEU A 18 10.41 -4.41 -2.50
N CYS A 19 9.48 -3.61 -2.99
CA CYS A 19 9.04 -3.63 -4.39
C CYS A 19 9.98 -2.78 -5.23
N SER A 20 10.62 -3.36 -6.25
CA SER A 20 11.55 -2.62 -7.13
C SER A 20 11.72 -3.29 -8.48
N GLY A 21 11.60 -2.50 -9.54
CA GLY A 21 11.62 -3.01 -10.91
C GLY A 21 10.46 -3.97 -11.15
N ASP A 22 10.77 -5.19 -11.52
CA ASP A 22 9.83 -6.29 -11.79
C ASP A 22 9.81 -7.36 -10.67
N LYS A 23 10.29 -7.02 -9.46
CA LYS A 23 10.54 -7.99 -8.38
C LYS A 23 10.21 -7.46 -7.00
N VAL A 24 9.94 -8.40 -6.10
CA VAL A 24 9.98 -8.19 -4.67
C VAL A 24 11.30 -8.73 -4.13
N TYR A 25 12.02 -7.90 -3.38
CA TYR A 25 13.27 -8.28 -2.73
C TYR A 25 13.06 -8.42 -1.22
N ARG A 26 13.78 -9.36 -0.62
CA ARG A 26 13.94 -9.47 0.83
C ARG A 26 15.32 -8.96 1.22
N CYS A 27 15.39 -8.04 2.16
CA CYS A 27 16.59 -7.42 2.67
C CYS A 27 16.84 -7.83 4.12
N ASP A 28 17.98 -8.38 4.43
CA ASP A 28 18.35 -8.72 5.80
C ASP A 28 18.85 -7.49 6.59
N GLN A 29 19.05 -7.65 7.90
CA GLN A 29 19.55 -6.59 8.79
C GLN A 29 20.98 -6.13 8.45
N LYS A 30 21.71 -6.84 7.57
CA LYS A 30 23.05 -6.44 7.07
C LYS A 30 22.97 -5.72 5.74
N GLY A 31 21.76 -5.54 5.18
CA GLY A 31 21.54 -4.92 3.88
C GLY A 31 21.76 -5.85 2.69
N VAL A 32 21.81 -7.17 2.91
CA VAL A 32 21.91 -8.15 1.82
C VAL A 32 20.53 -8.35 1.21
N LEU A 33 20.43 -8.11 -0.10
CA LEU A 33 19.22 -8.28 -0.89
C LEU A 33 19.19 -9.64 -1.56
N THR A 34 18.04 -10.32 -1.46
CA THR A 34 17.74 -11.54 -2.20
C THR A 34 16.39 -11.33 -2.93
N VAL A 35 16.24 -11.92 -4.11
CA VAL A 35 14.94 -11.94 -4.79
C VAL A 35 14.00 -12.83 -3.97
N TYR A 36 12.84 -12.29 -3.60
CA TYR A 36 11.82 -13.01 -2.86
C TYR A 36 10.70 -13.52 -3.78
N SER A 37 10.31 -12.70 -4.78
CA SER A 37 9.34 -13.08 -5.81
C SER A 37 9.54 -12.28 -7.09
N GLU A 38 9.21 -12.91 -8.22
CA GLU A 38 9.12 -12.32 -9.57
C GLU A 38 7.72 -12.51 -10.19
N GLY A 39 6.74 -12.90 -9.36
CA GLY A 39 5.42 -13.33 -9.83
C GLY A 39 5.36 -14.85 -10.03
N THR A 40 4.46 -15.30 -10.90
CA THR A 40 4.36 -16.71 -11.29
C THR A 40 4.96 -16.93 -12.67
N TYR A 41 5.15 -18.19 -13.07
CA TYR A 41 5.65 -18.51 -14.41
C TYR A 41 4.73 -17.97 -15.53
N ASP A 42 3.41 -18.12 -15.33
CA ASP A 42 2.41 -17.70 -16.33
C ASP A 42 2.08 -16.20 -16.20
N GLU A 43 2.27 -15.62 -15.02
CA GLU A 43 1.96 -14.24 -14.69
C GLU A 43 3.16 -13.59 -13.97
N PRO A 44 4.20 -13.17 -14.70
CA PRO A 44 5.31 -12.45 -14.11
C PRO A 44 4.88 -11.05 -13.63
N MET A 45 5.51 -10.55 -12.58
CA MET A 45 5.32 -9.17 -12.13
C MET A 45 5.87 -8.18 -13.18
N ILE A 46 5.18 -7.06 -13.34
CA ILE A 46 5.55 -5.98 -14.28
C ILE A 46 6.13 -4.79 -13.51
N ALA A 47 5.38 -4.30 -12.53
CA ALA A 47 5.75 -3.16 -11.70
C ALA A 47 5.18 -3.33 -10.29
N PRO A 48 5.69 -4.29 -9.49
CA PRO A 48 5.26 -4.43 -8.10
C PRO A 48 5.49 -3.12 -7.36
N ASN A 49 4.45 -2.66 -6.67
CA ASN A 49 4.41 -1.33 -6.11
C ASN A 49 4.37 -1.35 -4.58
N TYR A 50 3.38 -1.99 -3.97
CA TYR A 50 3.19 -1.91 -2.53
C TYR A 50 2.97 -3.28 -1.89
N PRO A 51 3.77 -3.65 -0.86
CA PRO A 51 3.62 -4.90 -0.13
C PRO A 51 2.94 -4.66 1.22
N VAL A 52 2.06 -5.58 1.65
CA VAL A 52 1.49 -5.60 3.00
C VAL A 52 1.31 -7.03 3.50
N PHE A 53 1.67 -7.30 4.76
CA PHE A 53 1.50 -8.62 5.38
C PHE A 53 0.11 -8.80 5.99
N ASP A 54 -0.45 -10.02 5.85
CA ASP A 54 -1.49 -10.48 6.75
C ASP A 54 -0.89 -11.03 8.07
N GLU A 55 -1.74 -11.34 9.03
CA GLU A 55 -1.32 -11.88 10.35
C GLU A 55 -0.63 -13.26 10.26
N ASN A 56 -0.88 -14.01 9.18
CA ASN A 56 -0.40 -15.37 8.96
C ASN A 56 0.91 -15.41 8.13
N GLY A 57 1.46 -14.26 7.75
CA GLY A 57 2.69 -14.15 6.97
C GLY A 57 2.50 -14.18 5.46
N GLY A 58 1.27 -14.16 4.98
CA GLY A 58 0.98 -13.92 3.57
C GLY A 58 1.28 -12.48 3.19
N LEU A 59 2.10 -12.28 2.16
CA LEU A 59 2.46 -10.95 1.66
C LEU A 59 1.63 -10.63 0.42
N TYR A 60 0.69 -9.70 0.55
CA TYR A 60 -0.02 -9.15 -0.60
C TYR A 60 0.82 -8.08 -1.27
N VAL A 61 0.85 -8.09 -2.59
CA VAL A 61 1.63 -7.15 -3.39
C VAL A 61 0.77 -6.63 -4.53
N SER A 62 0.59 -5.32 -4.61
CA SER A 62 0.04 -4.69 -5.81
C SER A 62 1.10 -4.67 -6.90
N ASP A 63 0.75 -5.12 -8.08
CA ASP A 63 1.50 -4.91 -9.32
C ASP A 63 0.74 -3.87 -10.14
N SER A 64 1.27 -2.68 -10.24
CA SER A 64 0.60 -1.59 -10.96
C SER A 64 0.49 -1.82 -12.46
N GLY A 65 1.30 -2.74 -13.00
CA GLY A 65 1.40 -2.92 -14.44
C GLY A 65 2.06 -1.74 -15.16
N GLY A 66 1.82 -1.60 -16.44
CA GLY A 66 2.26 -0.45 -17.21
C GLY A 66 1.38 0.77 -16.97
N TRP A 67 1.97 1.95 -16.99
CA TRP A 67 1.23 3.21 -16.82
C TRP A 67 0.19 3.39 -17.94
N GLY A 68 -1.10 3.27 -17.57
CA GLY A 68 -2.22 3.41 -18.50
C GLY A 68 -2.54 2.17 -19.33
N ASP A 69 -1.92 1.02 -19.05
CA ASP A 69 -2.13 -0.23 -19.80
C ASP A 69 -3.28 -1.08 -19.25
N ASP A 70 -3.87 -0.70 -18.11
CA ASP A 70 -4.96 -1.43 -17.44
C ASP A 70 -4.68 -2.94 -17.30
N ASN A 71 -3.45 -3.27 -16.90
CA ASN A 71 -2.97 -4.64 -16.73
C ASN A 71 -2.44 -4.94 -15.31
N GLY A 72 -2.83 -4.10 -14.34
CA GLY A 72 -2.49 -4.29 -12.94
C GLY A 72 -3.08 -5.57 -12.35
N LYS A 73 -2.48 -6.04 -11.24
CA LYS A 73 -2.83 -7.28 -10.55
C LYS A 73 -2.51 -7.18 -9.07
N ILE A 74 -3.02 -8.13 -8.30
CA ILE A 74 -2.62 -8.35 -6.91
C ILE A 74 -2.07 -9.76 -6.78
N PHE A 75 -0.85 -9.87 -6.30
CA PHE A 75 -0.22 -11.15 -5.96
C PHE A 75 -0.30 -11.42 -4.46
N LYS A 76 -0.31 -12.70 -4.08
CA LYS A 76 -0.08 -13.16 -2.71
C LYS A 76 1.15 -14.05 -2.71
N ILE A 77 2.12 -13.73 -1.86
CA ILE A 77 3.34 -14.52 -1.66
C ILE A 77 3.20 -15.18 -0.30
N LEU A 78 3.21 -16.51 -0.29
CA LEU A 78 3.14 -17.32 0.91
C LEU A 78 4.49 -17.30 1.66
N PRO A 79 4.53 -17.61 2.97
CA PRO A 79 5.76 -17.87 3.67
C PRO A 79 6.65 -18.84 2.87
N GLY A 80 7.95 -18.52 2.71
CA GLY A 80 8.85 -19.28 1.85
C GLY A 80 8.93 -18.80 0.39
N GLY A 81 8.11 -17.81 -0.03
CA GLY A 81 8.26 -17.14 -1.33
C GLY A 81 7.40 -17.72 -2.47
N GLU A 82 6.60 -18.78 -2.22
CA GLU A 82 5.65 -19.27 -3.22
C GLU A 82 4.63 -18.17 -3.55
N THR A 83 4.52 -17.85 -4.85
CA THR A 83 3.71 -16.73 -5.34
C THR A 83 2.47 -17.22 -6.07
N GLN A 84 1.35 -16.55 -5.83
CA GLN A 84 0.06 -16.81 -6.47
C GLN A 84 -0.48 -15.50 -7.04
N LEU A 85 -1.12 -15.56 -8.22
CA LEU A 85 -2.02 -14.51 -8.66
C LEU A 85 -3.25 -14.55 -7.75
N TRP A 86 -3.40 -13.55 -6.88
CA TRP A 86 -4.49 -13.51 -5.91
C TRP A 86 -5.74 -12.85 -6.48
N SER A 87 -5.56 -11.78 -7.26
CA SER A 87 -6.65 -11.12 -8.00
C SER A 87 -6.13 -10.49 -9.29
N ASP A 88 -6.86 -10.66 -10.38
CA ASP A 88 -6.61 -10.00 -11.66
C ASP A 88 -7.32 -8.64 -11.78
N THR A 89 -7.82 -8.13 -10.67
CA THR A 89 -8.47 -6.81 -10.53
C THR A 89 -8.13 -6.17 -9.20
N PRO A 90 -8.14 -4.81 -9.09
CA PRO A 90 -8.35 -3.85 -10.18
C PRO A 90 -7.17 -3.81 -11.15
N LYS A 91 -7.41 -3.34 -12.38
CA LYS A 91 -6.40 -3.28 -13.45
C LYS A 91 -5.81 -1.89 -13.64
N GLU A 92 -6.54 -0.86 -13.21
CA GLU A 92 -6.28 0.55 -13.53
C GLU A 92 -5.25 1.16 -12.57
N PHE A 93 -4.05 0.56 -12.54
CA PHE A 93 -2.92 0.97 -11.71
C PHE A 93 -3.19 0.80 -10.19
N PRO A 94 -3.36 -0.46 -9.70
CA PRO A 94 -3.39 -0.71 -8.26
C PRO A 94 -2.09 -0.25 -7.61
N ASN A 95 -2.21 0.52 -6.51
CA ASN A 95 -1.11 1.17 -5.85
C ASN A 95 -1.07 0.77 -4.37
N GLY A 96 -1.18 1.69 -3.42
CA GLY A 96 -1.14 1.42 -2.00
C GLY A 96 -2.15 0.35 -1.55
N LEU A 97 -1.72 -0.51 -0.66
CA LEU A 97 -2.51 -1.57 -0.04
C LEU A 97 -2.61 -1.35 1.47
N CYS A 98 -3.73 -1.75 2.05
CA CYS A 98 -3.88 -1.83 3.49
C CYS A 98 -4.86 -2.94 3.86
N ILE A 99 -4.57 -3.73 4.88
CA ILE A 99 -5.52 -4.71 5.40
C ILE A 99 -6.43 -4.02 6.43
N SER A 100 -7.73 -4.31 6.38
CA SER A 100 -8.68 -3.79 7.37
C SER A 100 -8.29 -4.19 8.79
N PRO A 101 -8.64 -3.39 9.81
CA PRO A 101 -8.32 -3.68 11.21
C PRO A 101 -8.78 -5.07 11.71
N ASP A 102 -9.85 -5.60 11.13
CA ASP A 102 -10.40 -6.94 11.44
C ASP A 102 -9.82 -8.06 10.56
N GLY A 103 -8.91 -7.74 9.62
CA GLY A 103 -8.28 -8.70 8.71
C GLY A 103 -9.17 -9.21 7.57
N SER A 104 -10.41 -8.74 7.46
CA SER A 104 -11.41 -9.32 6.54
C SER A 104 -11.35 -8.77 5.11
N TYR A 105 -10.66 -7.64 4.88
CA TYR A 105 -10.57 -6.98 3.59
C TYR A 105 -9.15 -6.53 3.26
N LEU A 106 -8.77 -6.64 2.00
CA LEU A 106 -7.65 -5.92 1.41
C LEU A 106 -8.18 -4.65 0.74
N TYR A 107 -7.77 -3.49 1.23
CA TYR A 107 -8.04 -2.19 0.61
C TYR A 107 -6.98 -1.88 -0.42
N VAL A 108 -7.39 -1.37 -1.58
CA VAL A 108 -6.53 -1.12 -2.74
C VAL A 108 -6.81 0.27 -3.28
N VAL A 109 -5.76 1.07 -3.41
CA VAL A 109 -5.84 2.29 -4.19
C VAL A 109 -5.84 1.96 -5.68
N VAL A 110 -6.74 2.57 -6.42
CA VAL A 110 -6.77 2.59 -7.89
C VAL A 110 -6.46 4.01 -8.33
N SER A 111 -5.24 4.21 -8.87
CA SER A 111 -4.73 5.57 -9.12
C SER A 111 -5.20 6.18 -10.43
N LEU A 112 -5.54 5.37 -11.44
CA LEU A 112 -5.89 5.82 -12.79
C LEU A 112 -7.32 5.41 -13.19
N ASN A 113 -7.83 5.99 -14.27
CA ASN A 113 -9.12 5.63 -14.88
C ASN A 113 -10.25 5.53 -13.84
N SER A 114 -10.69 6.67 -13.32
CA SER A 114 -11.57 6.85 -12.17
C SER A 114 -10.87 6.54 -10.83
N PRO A 115 -10.03 7.48 -10.35
CA PRO A 115 -9.30 7.33 -9.10
C PRO A 115 -10.23 7.06 -7.92
N ARG A 116 -9.91 6.03 -7.14
CA ARG A 116 -10.78 5.52 -6.07
C ARG A 116 -10.02 4.62 -5.11
N VAL A 117 -10.65 4.29 -4.00
CA VAL A 117 -10.28 3.15 -3.18
C VAL A 117 -11.34 2.06 -3.34
N GLU A 118 -10.88 0.84 -3.56
CA GLU A 118 -11.69 -0.37 -3.53
C GLU A 118 -11.25 -1.25 -2.35
N ARG A 119 -12.11 -2.20 -1.96
CA ARG A 119 -11.75 -3.28 -1.04
C ARG A 119 -12.13 -4.62 -1.64
N ILE A 120 -11.34 -5.63 -1.34
CA ILE A 120 -11.54 -7.01 -1.79
C ILE A 120 -11.69 -7.87 -0.54
N PRO A 121 -12.82 -8.57 -0.33
CA PRO A 121 -12.95 -9.51 0.78
C PRO A 121 -11.86 -10.59 0.73
N ILE A 122 -11.28 -10.90 1.88
CA ILE A 122 -10.37 -12.03 2.08
C ILE A 122 -11.22 -13.13 2.72
N ASP A 123 -11.51 -14.19 1.99
CA ASP A 123 -12.30 -15.28 2.55
C ASP A 123 -11.50 -16.10 3.61
N PRO A 124 -12.14 -16.96 4.41
CA PRO A 124 -11.44 -17.73 5.43
C PRO A 124 -10.35 -18.65 4.91
N GLU A 125 -10.41 -19.06 3.64
CA GLU A 125 -9.38 -19.84 2.96
C GLU A 125 -8.28 -18.95 2.37
N GLY A 126 -8.43 -17.63 2.47
CA GLY A 126 -7.46 -16.64 2.00
C GLY A 126 -7.57 -16.25 0.53
N SER A 127 -8.67 -16.65 -0.14
CA SER A 127 -8.94 -16.28 -1.55
C SER A 127 -9.59 -14.90 -1.67
N ALA A 128 -9.55 -14.33 -2.87
CA ALA A 128 -10.14 -13.02 -3.14
C ALA A 128 -11.66 -13.15 -3.40
N GLY A 129 -12.44 -12.33 -2.70
CA GLY A 129 -13.83 -12.11 -2.99
C GLY A 129 -14.08 -11.12 -4.13
N ILE A 130 -15.33 -10.72 -4.33
CA ILE A 130 -15.70 -9.70 -5.31
C ILE A 130 -15.36 -8.33 -4.75
N ARG A 131 -14.61 -7.55 -5.53
CA ARG A 131 -14.23 -6.17 -5.15
C ARG A 131 -15.43 -5.25 -4.96
N GLU A 132 -15.32 -4.31 -4.06
CA GLU A 132 -16.33 -3.33 -3.69
C GLU A 132 -15.73 -1.92 -3.74
N LEU A 133 -16.50 -0.95 -4.25
CA LEU A 133 -16.13 0.46 -4.18
C LEU A 133 -16.24 0.95 -2.73
N VAL A 134 -15.19 1.61 -2.24
CA VAL A 134 -15.18 2.28 -0.93
C VAL A 134 -15.46 3.77 -1.12
N VAL A 135 -14.62 4.47 -1.90
CA VAL A 135 -14.76 5.91 -2.12
C VAL A 135 -14.13 6.32 -3.45
N GLU A 136 -14.78 7.20 -4.19
CA GLU A 136 -14.21 7.87 -5.35
C GLU A 136 -13.43 9.12 -4.92
N ILE A 137 -12.29 9.37 -5.58
CA ILE A 137 -11.43 10.54 -5.31
C ILE A 137 -11.16 11.25 -6.64
N PRO A 138 -12.17 11.92 -7.21
CA PRO A 138 -12.08 12.48 -8.55
C PRO A 138 -11.02 13.59 -8.63
N ASN A 139 -10.43 13.77 -9.82
CA ASN A 139 -9.39 14.77 -10.10
C ASN A 139 -8.13 14.62 -9.23
N SER A 140 -7.81 13.40 -8.86
CA SER A 140 -6.66 13.08 -8.02
C SER A 140 -5.86 11.89 -8.57
N VAL A 141 -4.72 11.63 -7.95
CA VAL A 141 -3.92 10.41 -8.14
C VAL A 141 -3.62 9.87 -6.74
N PRO A 142 -4.56 9.10 -6.15
CA PRO A 142 -4.34 8.50 -4.83
C PRO A 142 -3.23 7.46 -4.91
N ASP A 143 -2.49 7.28 -3.80
CA ASP A 143 -1.27 6.46 -3.78
C ASP A 143 -1.21 5.52 -2.58
N GLY A 144 -1.02 6.02 -1.35
CA GLY A 144 -0.87 5.21 -0.14
C GLY A 144 -2.07 5.21 0.77
N LEU A 145 -2.17 4.18 1.63
CA LEU A 145 -3.26 3.97 2.59
C LEU A 145 -2.73 3.70 3.99
N ALA A 146 -3.45 4.16 4.99
CA ALA A 146 -3.26 3.77 6.40
C ALA A 146 -4.57 3.86 7.18
N PHE A 147 -4.84 2.90 8.08
CA PHE A 147 -5.95 2.99 9.02
C PHE A 147 -5.51 3.61 10.34
N ASP A 148 -6.41 4.36 10.97
CA ASP A 148 -6.29 4.70 12.38
C ASP A 148 -7.01 3.66 13.27
N SER A 149 -6.86 3.81 14.60
CA SER A 149 -7.45 2.90 15.58
C SER A 149 -8.97 3.03 15.71
N GLU A 150 -9.57 4.06 15.13
CA GLU A 150 -11.01 4.28 15.09
C GLU A 150 -11.65 3.73 13.80
N GLY A 151 -10.81 3.19 12.88
CA GLY A 151 -11.25 2.63 11.60
C GLY A 151 -11.39 3.66 10.48
N ASN A 152 -10.89 4.89 10.66
CA ASN A 152 -10.83 5.84 9.58
C ASN A 152 -9.68 5.50 8.63
N LEU A 153 -9.93 5.62 7.33
CA LEU A 153 -8.95 5.37 6.28
C LEU A 153 -8.30 6.67 5.82
N TYR A 154 -6.97 6.77 5.99
CA TYR A 154 -6.17 7.86 5.45
C TYR A 154 -5.64 7.50 4.08
N ILE A 155 -5.69 8.47 3.15
CA ILE A 155 -5.35 8.27 1.73
C ILE A 155 -4.43 9.42 1.31
N SER A 156 -3.18 9.12 0.96
CA SER A 156 -2.29 10.11 0.37
C SER A 156 -2.54 10.23 -1.13
N CYS A 157 -2.42 11.45 -1.65
CA CYS A 157 -2.58 11.73 -3.07
C CYS A 157 -1.35 12.39 -3.64
N TYR A 158 -0.73 11.72 -4.61
CA TYR A 158 0.37 12.26 -5.40
C TYR A 158 0.00 13.60 -6.07
N ARG A 159 -1.27 13.71 -6.50
CA ARG A 159 -1.88 14.96 -7.00
C ARG A 159 -3.37 14.96 -6.68
N PRO A 160 -3.91 16.09 -6.19
CA PRO A 160 -3.19 17.22 -5.59
C PRO A 160 -2.40 16.79 -4.35
N ASP A 161 -1.43 17.60 -3.92
CA ASP A 161 -0.62 17.33 -2.73
C ASP A 161 -1.52 17.37 -1.49
N SER A 162 -2.11 16.19 -1.15
CA SER A 162 -3.14 16.10 -0.11
C SER A 162 -3.10 14.76 0.61
N ILE A 163 -3.58 14.78 1.85
CA ILE A 163 -3.98 13.59 2.60
C ILE A 163 -5.46 13.73 2.91
N PHE A 164 -6.24 12.76 2.50
CA PHE A 164 -7.66 12.64 2.82
C PHE A 164 -7.86 11.65 3.97
N ARG A 165 -8.99 11.80 4.66
CA ARG A 165 -9.54 10.83 5.59
C ARG A 165 -10.93 10.43 5.11
N PHE A 166 -11.22 9.15 5.11
CA PHE A 166 -12.52 8.59 4.79
C PHE A 166 -13.09 7.82 5.96
N ASN A 167 -14.36 8.00 6.19
CA ASN A 167 -15.18 7.24 7.14
C ASN A 167 -16.58 7.09 6.55
N ASP A 168 -17.22 5.93 6.72
CA ASP A 168 -18.55 5.65 6.14
C ASP A 168 -19.62 6.64 6.61
N ASP A 169 -19.53 7.14 7.84
CA ASP A 169 -20.50 8.07 8.40
C ASP A 169 -20.27 9.52 7.99
N GLN A 170 -19.02 9.92 7.80
CA GLN A 170 -18.62 11.32 7.55
C GLN A 170 -18.24 11.59 6.08
N GLY A 171 -17.98 10.50 5.32
CA GLY A 171 -17.51 10.59 3.95
C GLY A 171 -16.03 10.97 3.85
N LEU A 172 -15.64 11.52 2.71
CA LEU A 172 -14.28 11.92 2.39
C LEU A 172 -14.03 13.38 2.82
N GLU A 173 -13.01 13.61 3.63
CA GLU A 173 -12.58 14.95 4.04
C GLU A 173 -11.07 15.17 3.77
N THR A 174 -10.67 16.42 3.60
CA THR A 174 -9.26 16.78 3.46
C THR A 174 -8.65 17.05 4.83
N VAL A 175 -7.65 16.26 5.22
CA VAL A 175 -6.91 16.44 6.49
C VAL A 175 -5.74 17.40 6.32
N VAL A 176 -4.99 17.22 5.23
CA VAL A 176 -3.83 18.05 4.89
C VAL A 176 -3.87 18.38 3.41
N HIS A 177 -3.58 19.64 3.09
CA HIS A 177 -3.43 20.10 1.71
C HIS A 177 -2.32 21.14 1.61
N ASP A 178 -1.41 20.96 0.65
CA ASP A 178 -0.32 21.89 0.38
C ASP A 178 -0.34 22.32 -1.09
N TYR A 179 -1.03 23.42 -1.37
CA TYR A 179 -1.14 23.95 -2.73
C TYR A 179 0.21 24.31 -3.35
N GLU A 180 1.15 24.79 -2.54
CA GLU A 180 2.48 25.21 -3.01
C GLU A 180 3.47 24.05 -3.15
N GLY A 181 3.19 22.88 -2.57
CA GLY A 181 4.10 21.73 -2.57
C GLY A 181 5.43 22.00 -1.85
N THR A 182 5.39 22.77 -0.76
CA THR A 182 6.58 23.20 -0.02
C THR A 182 6.86 22.32 1.19
N MET A 183 5.83 21.96 1.91
CA MET A 183 5.87 21.10 3.09
C MET A 183 5.62 19.63 2.70
N MET A 184 4.67 19.42 1.81
CA MET A 184 4.28 18.13 1.26
C MET A 184 4.34 18.24 -0.26
N ALA A 185 5.14 17.41 -0.92
CA ALA A 185 5.36 17.51 -2.35
C ALA A 185 5.22 16.14 -3.00
N ALA A 186 4.10 15.92 -3.68
CA ALA A 186 3.74 14.63 -4.25
C ALA A 186 3.82 13.51 -3.20
N PRO A 187 2.99 13.55 -2.14
CA PRO A 187 2.99 12.52 -1.11
C PRO A 187 2.54 11.20 -1.73
N THR A 188 3.36 10.17 -1.59
CA THR A 188 3.10 8.84 -2.12
C THR A 188 2.58 7.92 -1.04
N ASN A 189 3.42 7.50 -0.11
CA ASN A 189 3.02 6.63 0.97
C ASN A 189 2.87 7.38 2.28
N ILE A 190 1.97 6.88 3.12
CA ILE A 190 1.75 7.32 4.48
C ILE A 190 1.84 6.15 5.45
N ALA A 191 2.32 6.44 6.66
CA ALA A 191 2.35 5.46 7.73
C ALA A 191 2.26 6.15 9.09
N PHE A 192 1.52 5.55 10.01
CA PHE A 192 1.56 5.92 11.41
C PHE A 192 2.80 5.33 12.07
N CYS A 193 3.46 6.12 12.93
CA CYS A 193 4.67 5.70 13.64
C CYS A 193 4.78 6.33 15.04
N GLY A 194 5.90 6.06 15.71
CA GLY A 194 6.12 6.42 17.10
C GLY A 194 5.58 5.38 18.07
N ASP A 195 5.98 5.48 19.34
CA ASP A 195 5.63 4.47 20.37
C ASP A 195 4.13 4.27 20.57
N ARG A 196 3.34 5.27 20.25
CA ARG A 196 1.88 5.26 20.36
C ARG A 196 1.17 5.34 19.01
N LEU A 197 1.91 5.24 17.90
CA LEU A 197 1.40 5.38 16.54
C LEU A 197 0.63 6.70 16.30
N ASN A 198 1.05 7.78 16.97
CA ASN A 198 0.38 9.09 16.88
C ASN A 198 1.08 10.10 15.97
N ASP A 199 2.12 9.68 15.28
CA ASP A 199 2.80 10.46 14.26
C ASP A 199 2.43 9.92 12.88
N LEU A 200 1.76 10.70 12.04
CA LEU A 200 1.56 10.36 10.64
C LEU A 200 2.72 10.90 9.82
N LEU A 201 3.36 10.03 9.04
CA LEU A 201 4.44 10.40 8.12
C LEU A 201 4.01 10.22 6.67
N SER A 202 4.52 11.06 5.77
CA SER A 202 4.48 10.80 4.33
C SER A 202 5.85 10.81 3.69
N SER A 203 6.07 9.90 2.75
CA SER A 203 7.14 10.02 1.75
C SER A 203 6.70 10.98 0.65
N ASN A 204 7.66 11.74 0.09
CA ASN A 204 7.38 12.76 -0.93
C ASN A 204 8.23 12.50 -2.18
N LEU A 205 7.61 12.12 -3.29
CA LEU A 205 8.33 11.86 -4.54
C LEU A 205 8.88 13.15 -5.18
N GLY A 206 8.23 14.28 -4.94
CA GLY A 206 8.63 15.58 -5.49
C GLY A 206 9.76 16.28 -4.72
N ARG A 207 10.18 15.76 -3.57
CA ARG A 207 11.21 16.36 -2.68
C ARG A 207 11.99 15.27 -1.94
N TRP A 208 13.13 15.68 -1.34
CA TRP A 208 14.07 14.79 -0.63
C TRP A 208 13.83 14.76 0.88
N HIS A 209 12.58 14.72 1.33
CA HIS A 209 12.24 14.71 2.75
C HIS A 209 11.03 13.83 3.04
N ILE A 210 10.91 13.44 4.29
CA ILE A 210 9.71 12.86 4.88
C ILE A 210 9.00 13.96 5.66
N THR A 211 7.69 14.10 5.47
CA THR A 211 6.88 15.05 6.23
C THR A 211 6.21 14.33 7.39
N ARG A 212 6.26 14.95 8.57
CA ARG A 212 5.52 14.52 9.76
C ARG A 212 4.34 15.46 9.98
N TYR A 213 3.19 14.87 10.23
CA TYR A 213 1.95 15.58 10.50
C TYR A 213 1.54 15.34 11.95
N ASP A 214 1.22 16.43 12.65
CA ASP A 214 0.61 16.39 13.97
C ASP A 214 -0.91 16.40 13.77
N ILE A 215 -1.50 15.22 13.82
CA ILE A 215 -2.94 15.00 13.68
C ILE A 215 -3.47 14.32 14.93
N ASP A 216 -4.71 14.64 15.31
CA ASP A 216 -5.36 14.04 16.48
C ASP A 216 -5.91 12.64 16.16
N ALA A 217 -4.99 11.70 15.90
CA ALA A 217 -5.30 10.31 15.60
C ALA A 217 -4.17 9.38 16.04
N CYS A 218 -4.51 8.13 16.33
CA CYS A 218 -3.56 7.05 16.55
C CYS A 218 -3.74 5.99 15.47
N GLY A 219 -2.65 5.56 14.85
CA GLY A 219 -2.69 4.54 13.80
C GLY A 219 -3.13 3.15 14.31
N HIS A 220 -3.74 2.39 13.43
CA HIS A 220 -3.91 0.96 13.65
C HIS A 220 -2.57 0.24 13.47
N PRO A 221 -2.18 -0.70 14.36
CA PRO A 221 -0.94 -1.46 14.22
C PRO A 221 -0.91 -2.27 12.92
N LEU A 222 0.25 -2.28 12.26
CA LEU A 222 0.49 -3.16 11.12
C LEU A 222 0.80 -4.60 11.57
N ASN A 223 0.63 -5.55 10.66
CA ASN A 223 1.02 -6.93 10.90
C ASN A 223 2.55 -7.09 10.73
N TYR A 224 3.20 -7.68 11.72
CA TYR A 224 4.63 -8.03 11.71
C TYR A 224 4.80 -9.54 11.96
N PRO A 225 4.37 -10.40 11.02
CA PRO A 225 4.50 -11.85 11.19
C PRO A 225 5.97 -12.27 11.19
N ILE A 226 6.28 -13.40 11.82
CA ILE A 226 7.58 -14.05 11.65
C ILE A 226 7.50 -14.92 10.40
N VAL A 227 8.27 -14.57 9.38
CA VAL A 227 8.29 -15.27 8.10
C VAL A 227 9.58 -16.08 8.02
N GLU A 228 9.47 -17.41 8.00
CA GLU A 228 10.60 -18.35 7.89
C GLU A 228 11.01 -18.58 6.42
#